data_f2ba518398fb50078159106bcf29542d
#
_entry.id   f2ba518398fb50078159106bcf29542d
#
_cell.length_a   1.000
_cell.length_b   1.000
_cell.length_c   1.000
_cell.angle_alpha   90.00
_cell.angle_beta   90.00
_cell.angle_gamma   90.00
#
_symmetry.space_group_name_H-M   'P 1'
#
loop_
_entity.id
_entity.type
_entity.pdbx_description
1 polymer ?
#
loop_
_entity_poly.entity_id
_entity_poly.type
_entity_poly.pdbx_seq_one_letter_code
_entity_poly.pdbx_strand_id
1 'polypeptide(L)'
;PYYLNYFEPQLSLPQNVDRLMFANDGKLKDEYDRLFASVFSSPEDMKAIVECIGRRHSGYMRKEISSFTGIEDSGNLSDKLKALVASNFIIEYAPFGDSVRNTRYKLVDPFCRFYQTYIKGRHNLPEDFWTQNMDSQAVISWRGIAFEEVCLNHISQIKKGLGIAGVSTEQSSWIQRGDNNNEGTQIDLIIKRKD
;
A
#
# COMPACT_ATOMS: atom_id res chain seq x y z
N PRO A 1 -15.50 3.21 -2.02
CA PRO A 1 -16.90 3.32 -1.58
C PRO A 1 -17.58 1.97 -1.34
N TYR A 2 -17.18 0.87 -2.03
CA TYR A 2 -17.88 -0.42 -1.91
C TYR A 2 -17.98 -0.92 -0.45
N TYR A 3 -16.89 -0.94 0.28
CA TYR A 3 -16.87 -1.39 1.68
C TYR A 3 -17.64 -0.48 2.63
N LEU A 4 -17.82 0.80 2.29
CA LEU A 4 -18.61 1.74 3.10
C LEU A 4 -20.08 1.36 3.16
N ASN A 5 -20.59 0.59 2.18
CA ASN A 5 -21.97 0.08 2.19
C ASN A 5 -22.23 -0.93 3.32
N TYR A 6 -21.18 -1.48 3.91
CA TYR A 6 -21.27 -2.39 5.06
C TYR A 6 -21.23 -1.66 6.40
N PHE A 7 -20.96 -0.34 6.39
CA PHE A 7 -20.89 0.43 7.62
C PHE A 7 -22.30 0.66 8.19
N GLU A 8 -22.42 0.51 9.48
CA GLU A 8 -23.62 0.84 10.24
C GLU A 8 -23.49 2.26 10.79
N PRO A 9 -24.41 3.18 10.41
CA PRO A 9 -24.32 4.59 10.82
C PRO A 9 -24.42 4.81 12.35
N GLN A 10 -25.01 3.86 13.07
CA GLN A 10 -25.17 3.92 14.52
C GLN A 10 -23.87 3.59 15.27
N LEU A 11 -22.93 2.94 14.61
CA LEU A 11 -21.64 2.56 15.18
C LEU A 11 -20.57 3.60 14.85
N SER A 12 -19.64 3.79 15.77
CA SER A 12 -18.43 4.57 15.50
C SER A 12 -17.57 3.90 14.40
N LEU A 13 -16.64 4.66 13.81
CA LEU A 13 -15.71 4.11 12.83
C LEU A 13 -14.91 2.90 13.36
N PRO A 14 -14.30 2.95 14.57
CA PRO A 14 -13.61 1.80 15.13
C PRO A 14 -14.51 0.57 15.31
N GLN A 15 -15.72 0.75 15.82
CA GLN A 15 -16.67 -0.34 15.98
C GLN A 15 -17.09 -0.97 14.65
N ASN A 16 -17.22 -0.18 13.59
CA ASN A 16 -17.47 -0.71 12.25
C ASN A 16 -16.28 -1.53 11.74
N VAL A 17 -15.05 -1.08 11.99
CA VAL A 17 -13.84 -1.85 11.63
C VAL A 17 -13.80 -3.17 12.38
N ASP A 18 -14.05 -3.16 13.69
CA ASP A 18 -14.08 -4.38 14.50
C ASP A 18 -15.11 -5.37 13.97
N ARG A 19 -16.35 -4.91 13.76
CA ARG A 19 -17.43 -5.74 13.24
C ARG A 19 -17.13 -6.36 11.86
N LEU A 20 -16.48 -5.61 10.99
CA LEU A 20 -16.22 -6.06 9.61
C LEU A 20 -14.98 -6.95 9.49
N MET A 21 -13.93 -6.70 10.29
CA MET A 21 -12.60 -7.27 10.12
C MET A 21 -12.21 -8.27 11.22
N PHE A 22 -12.70 -8.07 12.46
CA PHE A 22 -12.25 -8.84 13.63
C PHE A 22 -13.34 -9.72 14.24
N ALA A 23 -14.62 -9.40 14.07
CA ALA A 23 -15.71 -10.25 14.51
C ALA A 23 -15.66 -11.64 13.85
N ASN A 24 -16.14 -12.67 14.55
CA ASN A 24 -16.11 -14.05 14.06
C ASN A 24 -16.85 -14.23 12.73
N ASP A 25 -17.94 -13.51 12.52
CA ASP A 25 -18.76 -13.45 11.31
C ASP A 25 -18.48 -12.19 10.43
N GLY A 26 -17.33 -11.54 10.65
CA GLY A 26 -16.97 -10.31 9.97
C GLY A 26 -16.92 -10.47 8.45
N LYS A 27 -17.70 -9.66 7.73
CA LYS A 27 -17.89 -9.74 6.27
C LYS A 27 -16.60 -9.58 5.45
N LEU A 28 -15.61 -8.88 5.99
CA LEU A 28 -14.34 -8.61 5.32
C LEU A 28 -13.18 -9.48 5.84
N LYS A 29 -13.46 -10.45 6.71
CA LYS A 29 -12.46 -11.32 7.31
C LYS A 29 -11.68 -12.12 6.25
N ASP A 30 -12.38 -12.65 5.24
CA ASP A 30 -11.82 -13.44 4.14
C ASP A 30 -11.66 -12.62 2.85
N GLU A 31 -11.86 -11.30 2.93
CA GLU A 31 -11.89 -10.44 1.74
C GLU A 31 -10.55 -10.40 1.01
N TYR A 32 -9.43 -10.49 1.73
CA TYR A 32 -8.11 -10.53 1.10
C TYR A 32 -7.99 -11.68 0.10
N ASP A 33 -8.37 -12.88 0.50
CA ASP A 33 -8.31 -14.06 -0.37
C ASP A 33 -9.31 -13.97 -1.53
N ARG A 34 -10.53 -13.53 -1.25
CA ARG A 34 -11.57 -13.34 -2.27
C ARG A 34 -11.17 -12.29 -3.30
N LEU A 35 -10.57 -11.18 -2.87
CA LEU A 35 -10.13 -10.09 -3.73
C LEU A 35 -9.12 -10.60 -4.76
N PHE A 36 -8.06 -11.29 -4.31
CA PHE A 36 -7.04 -11.82 -5.23
C PHE A 36 -7.59 -12.91 -6.14
N ALA A 37 -8.42 -13.81 -5.63
CA ALA A 37 -9.04 -14.86 -6.42
C ALA A 37 -10.01 -14.31 -7.49
N SER A 38 -10.64 -13.17 -7.25
CA SER A 38 -11.56 -12.54 -8.21
C SER A 38 -10.86 -11.76 -9.33
N VAL A 39 -9.66 -11.24 -9.07
CA VAL A 39 -8.94 -10.36 -10.01
C VAL A 39 -7.88 -11.10 -10.83
N PHE A 40 -7.26 -12.14 -10.27
CA PHE A 40 -6.09 -12.77 -10.87
C PHE A 40 -6.26 -14.27 -11.08
N SER A 41 -5.73 -14.76 -12.21
CA SER A 41 -5.69 -16.20 -12.53
C SER A 41 -4.66 -16.98 -11.70
N SER A 42 -3.64 -16.31 -11.16
CA SER A 42 -2.59 -16.88 -10.29
C SER A 42 -2.56 -16.13 -8.96
N PRO A 43 -3.60 -16.23 -8.12
CA PRO A 43 -3.74 -15.40 -6.91
C PRO A 43 -2.60 -15.58 -5.91
N GLU A 44 -2.03 -16.77 -5.77
CA GLU A 44 -0.99 -17.05 -4.78
C GLU A 44 0.32 -16.32 -5.09
N ASP A 45 0.74 -16.29 -6.37
CA ASP A 45 1.90 -15.52 -6.78
C ASP A 45 1.70 -14.03 -6.57
N MET A 46 0.50 -13.52 -6.89
CA MET A 46 0.15 -12.12 -6.70
C MET A 46 0.15 -11.73 -5.22
N LYS A 47 -0.39 -12.57 -4.35
CA LYS A 47 -0.32 -12.40 -2.90
C LYS A 47 1.14 -12.38 -2.42
N ALA A 48 1.96 -13.33 -2.86
CA ALA A 48 3.37 -13.40 -2.48
C ALA A 48 4.13 -12.12 -2.86
N ILE A 49 3.88 -11.58 -4.05
CA ILE A 49 4.47 -10.32 -4.51
C ILE A 49 4.00 -9.15 -3.64
N VAL A 50 2.69 -8.99 -3.44
CA VAL A 50 2.12 -7.91 -2.64
C VAL A 50 2.58 -7.97 -1.18
N GLU A 51 2.68 -9.17 -0.62
CA GLU A 51 3.20 -9.39 0.72
C GLU A 51 4.69 -9.07 0.85
N CYS A 52 5.49 -9.44 -0.15
CA CYS A 52 6.89 -9.02 -0.20
C CYS A 52 7.01 -7.49 -0.21
N ILE A 53 6.29 -6.84 -1.13
CA ILE A 53 6.35 -5.38 -1.29
C ILE A 53 5.87 -4.65 -0.02
N GLY A 54 4.86 -5.17 0.65
CA GLY A 54 4.30 -4.60 1.88
C GLY A 54 5.25 -4.55 3.07
N ARG A 55 6.32 -5.36 3.08
CA ARG A 55 7.29 -5.42 4.20
C ARG A 55 8.17 -4.16 4.31
N ARG A 56 8.36 -3.40 3.24
CA ARG A 56 9.21 -2.21 3.23
C ARG A 56 8.49 -1.03 2.60
N HIS A 57 8.34 0.04 3.37
CA HIS A 57 7.62 1.24 2.95
C HIS A 57 8.20 1.88 1.68
N SER A 58 9.53 1.91 1.52
CA SER A 58 10.21 2.40 0.32
C SER A 58 10.10 1.47 -0.90
N GLY A 59 9.36 0.36 -0.80
CA GLY A 59 9.20 -0.60 -1.86
C GLY A 59 10.45 -1.42 -2.20
N TYR A 60 10.37 -2.21 -3.25
CA TYR A 60 11.41 -3.14 -3.68
C TYR A 60 11.67 -3.01 -5.18
N MET A 61 12.92 -3.22 -5.59
CA MET A 61 13.26 -3.41 -6.99
C MET A 61 12.81 -4.80 -7.47
N ARG A 62 12.59 -4.95 -8.76
CA ARG A 62 12.15 -6.21 -9.38
C ARG A 62 13.02 -7.40 -9.00
N LYS A 63 14.36 -7.25 -9.01
CA LYS A 63 15.30 -8.31 -8.63
C LYS A 63 15.16 -8.73 -7.17
N GLU A 64 14.89 -7.76 -6.28
CA GLU A 64 14.64 -8.05 -4.88
C GLU A 64 13.35 -8.85 -4.70
N ILE A 65 12.27 -8.46 -5.43
CA ILE A 65 10.99 -9.18 -5.42
C ILE A 65 11.18 -10.63 -5.87
N SER A 66 11.86 -10.85 -7.00
CA SER A 66 12.20 -12.20 -7.47
C SER A 66 12.92 -13.02 -6.41
N SER A 67 13.96 -12.44 -5.81
CA SER A 67 14.77 -13.11 -4.78
C SER A 67 13.96 -13.48 -3.52
N PHE A 68 13.05 -12.59 -3.07
CA PHE A 68 12.27 -12.82 -1.86
C PHE A 68 11.06 -13.73 -2.06
N THR A 69 10.46 -13.73 -3.26
CA THR A 69 9.28 -14.55 -3.57
C THR A 69 9.63 -15.90 -4.17
N GLY A 70 10.85 -16.08 -4.68
CA GLY A 70 11.24 -17.25 -5.46
C GLY A 70 10.66 -17.30 -6.88
N ILE A 71 9.91 -16.28 -7.29
CA ILE A 71 9.38 -16.17 -8.66
C ILE A 71 10.52 -15.73 -9.57
N GLU A 72 10.76 -16.50 -10.64
CA GLU A 72 11.85 -16.24 -11.59
C GLU A 72 11.78 -14.82 -12.18
N ASP A 73 12.91 -14.14 -12.28
CA ASP A 73 13.04 -12.80 -12.90
C ASP A 73 12.94 -12.90 -14.44
N SER A 74 11.74 -13.20 -14.92
CA SER A 74 11.40 -13.45 -16.32
C SER A 74 10.26 -12.54 -16.78
N GLY A 75 9.81 -12.72 -18.03
CA GLY A 75 8.63 -12.05 -18.58
C GLY A 75 7.38 -12.24 -17.72
N ASN A 76 7.20 -13.43 -17.15
CA ASN A 76 6.08 -13.76 -16.26
C ASN A 76 6.02 -12.85 -15.03
N LEU A 77 7.14 -12.58 -14.35
CA LEU A 77 7.19 -11.62 -13.24
C LEU A 77 6.84 -10.20 -13.71
N SER A 78 7.31 -9.79 -14.90
CA SER A 78 6.96 -8.49 -15.48
C SER A 78 5.46 -8.34 -15.69
N ASP A 79 4.80 -9.37 -16.21
CA ASP A 79 3.37 -9.34 -16.50
C ASP A 79 2.55 -9.31 -15.20
N LYS A 80 3.00 -10.04 -14.16
CA LYS A 80 2.39 -9.97 -12.82
C LYS A 80 2.51 -8.58 -12.19
N LEU A 81 3.69 -7.97 -12.26
CA LEU A 81 3.91 -6.62 -11.74
C LEU A 81 3.07 -5.59 -12.49
N LYS A 82 2.99 -5.67 -13.82
CA LYS A 82 2.10 -4.80 -14.64
C LYS A 82 0.63 -4.98 -14.27
N ALA A 83 0.18 -6.22 -14.06
CA ALA A 83 -1.19 -6.50 -13.65
C ALA A 83 -1.51 -5.90 -12.28
N LEU A 84 -0.61 -6.01 -11.31
CA LEU A 84 -0.76 -5.41 -9.99
C LEU A 84 -0.76 -3.87 -10.04
N VAL A 85 0.05 -3.25 -10.92
CA VAL A 85 0.01 -1.80 -11.15
C VAL A 85 -1.30 -1.39 -11.80
N ALA A 86 -1.75 -2.09 -12.84
CA ALA A 86 -3.00 -1.80 -13.54
C ALA A 86 -4.24 -1.93 -12.63
N SER A 87 -4.16 -2.79 -11.63
CA SER A 87 -5.23 -3.01 -10.64
C SER A 87 -5.09 -2.14 -9.39
N ASN A 88 -4.15 -1.18 -9.37
CA ASN A 88 -3.88 -0.25 -8.28
C ASN A 88 -3.52 -0.90 -6.92
N PHE A 89 -2.97 -2.12 -6.92
CA PHE A 89 -2.40 -2.71 -5.69
C PHE A 89 -1.05 -2.10 -5.35
N ILE A 90 -0.24 -1.84 -6.38
CA ILE A 90 1.10 -1.29 -6.27
C ILE A 90 1.30 -0.15 -7.27
N ILE A 91 2.27 0.70 -7.00
CA ILE A 91 2.79 1.67 -7.97
C ILE A 91 4.23 1.35 -8.33
N GLU A 92 4.59 1.73 -9.54
CA GLU A 92 5.96 1.76 -10.03
C GLU A 92 6.49 3.19 -9.97
N TYR A 93 7.66 3.40 -9.38
CA TYR A 93 8.27 4.72 -9.31
C TYR A 93 9.80 4.65 -9.32
N ALA A 94 10.44 5.70 -9.82
CA ALA A 94 11.87 5.92 -9.67
C ALA A 94 12.10 7.00 -8.60
N PRO A 95 13.06 6.82 -7.65
CA PRO A 95 13.44 7.87 -6.73
C PRO A 95 13.93 9.13 -7.47
N PHE A 96 13.64 10.31 -6.93
CA PHE A 96 14.05 11.58 -7.54
C PHE A 96 15.58 11.66 -7.69
N GLY A 97 16.03 11.99 -8.89
CA GLY A 97 17.47 12.05 -9.22
C GLY A 97 18.13 10.70 -9.50
N ASP A 98 17.37 9.62 -9.43
CA ASP A 98 17.88 8.27 -9.70
C ASP A 98 17.59 7.83 -11.15
N SER A 99 18.27 6.78 -11.60
CA SER A 99 18.06 6.26 -12.94
C SER A 99 16.82 5.37 -13.01
N VAL A 100 16.22 5.25 -14.19
CA VAL A 100 15.10 4.32 -14.46
C VAL A 100 15.45 2.87 -14.10
N ARG A 101 16.73 2.52 -14.05
CA ARG A 101 17.19 1.18 -13.64
C ARG A 101 16.93 0.87 -12.16
N ASN A 102 16.73 1.90 -11.33
CA ASN A 102 16.44 1.78 -9.92
C ASN A 102 14.92 1.89 -9.61
N THR A 103 14.10 1.63 -10.62
CA THR A 103 12.66 1.52 -10.49
C THR A 103 12.27 0.59 -9.34
N ARG A 104 11.35 1.04 -8.51
CA ARG A 104 10.81 0.33 -7.34
C ARG A 104 9.31 0.15 -7.47
N TYR A 105 8.82 -0.87 -6.80
CA TYR A 105 7.41 -1.18 -6.65
C TYR A 105 7.02 -0.98 -5.19
N LYS A 106 5.98 -0.18 -4.95
CA LYS A 106 5.48 0.18 -3.61
C LYS A 106 4.02 -0.21 -3.48
N LEU A 107 3.65 -0.78 -2.34
CA LEU A 107 2.26 -1.07 -2.01
C LEU A 107 1.51 0.24 -1.77
N VAL A 108 0.33 0.38 -2.40
CA VAL A 108 -0.55 1.56 -2.26
C VAL A 108 -2.00 1.20 -2.02
N ASP A 109 -2.34 -0.09 -1.98
CA ASP A 109 -3.66 -0.54 -1.59
C ASP A 109 -3.80 -0.53 -0.05
N PRO A 110 -4.66 0.34 0.53
CA PRO A 110 -4.76 0.47 1.97
C PRO A 110 -5.35 -0.77 2.65
N PHE A 111 -6.21 -1.53 1.95
CA PHE A 111 -6.79 -2.76 2.49
C PHE A 111 -5.73 -3.85 2.63
N CYS A 112 -4.91 -4.07 1.60
CA CYS A 112 -3.78 -5.00 1.66
C CYS A 112 -2.80 -4.63 2.77
N ARG A 113 -2.50 -3.33 2.92
CA ARG A 113 -1.65 -2.82 4.00
C ARG A 113 -2.24 -3.12 5.38
N PHE A 114 -3.53 -2.84 5.56
CA PHE A 114 -4.23 -3.11 6.82
C PHE A 114 -4.20 -4.61 7.15
N TYR A 115 -4.57 -5.45 6.18
CA TYR A 115 -4.58 -6.90 6.34
C TYR A 115 -3.22 -7.46 6.76
N GLN A 116 -2.15 -7.07 6.05
CA GLN A 116 -0.79 -7.53 6.36
C GLN A 116 -0.31 -7.07 7.74
N THR A 117 -0.72 -5.88 8.16
CA THR A 117 -0.26 -5.33 9.44
C THR A 117 -1.02 -5.91 10.63
N TYR A 118 -2.33 -6.09 10.51
CA TYR A 118 -3.18 -6.36 11.66
C TYR A 118 -3.88 -7.72 11.66
N ILE A 119 -3.97 -8.40 10.53
CA ILE A 119 -4.74 -9.64 10.42
C ILE A 119 -3.83 -10.82 10.08
N LYS A 120 -2.98 -10.68 9.07
CA LYS A 120 -2.18 -11.78 8.56
C LYS A 120 -1.30 -12.41 9.65
N GLY A 121 -1.42 -13.75 9.78
CA GLY A 121 -0.61 -14.54 10.72
C GLY A 121 -0.95 -14.31 12.20
N ARG A 122 -2.00 -13.55 12.49
CA ARG A 122 -2.49 -13.36 13.85
C ARG A 122 -3.72 -14.25 14.09
N HIS A 123 -3.67 -15.01 15.17
CA HIS A 123 -4.76 -15.89 15.57
C HIS A 123 -5.35 -15.39 16.89
N ASN A 124 -6.64 -15.63 17.09
CA ASN A 124 -7.36 -15.32 18.34
C ASN A 124 -7.31 -13.83 18.74
N LEU A 125 -7.39 -12.91 17.75
CA LEU A 125 -7.58 -11.50 18.06
C LEU A 125 -8.96 -11.30 18.69
N PRO A 126 -9.08 -10.42 19.72
CA PRO A 126 -10.38 -10.08 20.29
C PRO A 126 -11.23 -9.36 19.23
N GLU A 127 -12.56 -9.53 19.32
CA GLU A 127 -13.50 -8.94 18.36
C GLU A 127 -13.53 -7.41 18.38
N ASP A 128 -13.07 -6.78 19.46
CA ASP A 128 -12.93 -5.34 19.66
C ASP A 128 -11.46 -4.87 19.57
N PHE A 129 -10.63 -5.65 18.87
CA PHE A 129 -9.18 -5.39 18.74
C PHE A 129 -8.86 -3.98 18.27
N TRP A 130 -9.57 -3.49 17.26
CA TRP A 130 -9.30 -2.17 16.69
C TRP A 130 -9.66 -1.05 17.66
N THR A 131 -10.85 -1.13 18.28
CA THR A 131 -11.29 -0.15 19.27
C THR A 131 -10.32 -0.07 20.45
N GLN A 132 -9.80 -1.19 20.92
CA GLN A 132 -8.84 -1.21 22.02
C GLN A 132 -7.45 -0.65 21.67
N ASN A 133 -7.07 -0.70 20.40
CA ASN A 133 -5.70 -0.37 19.96
C ASN A 133 -5.59 0.90 19.12
N MET A 134 -6.69 1.58 18.80
CA MET A 134 -6.71 2.70 17.85
C MET A 134 -5.83 3.90 18.24
N ASP A 135 -5.54 4.06 19.52
CA ASP A 135 -4.69 5.14 20.06
C ASP A 135 -3.26 4.66 20.39
N SER A 136 -2.93 3.41 20.06
CA SER A 136 -1.58 2.90 20.23
C SER A 136 -0.59 3.58 19.28
N GLN A 137 0.68 3.72 19.72
CA GLN A 137 1.74 4.30 18.87
C GLN A 137 1.90 3.56 17.54
N ALA A 138 1.66 2.24 17.52
CA ALA A 138 1.72 1.43 16.30
C ALA A 138 0.64 1.83 15.29
N VAL A 139 -0.60 2.06 15.75
CA VAL A 139 -1.70 2.51 14.88
C VAL A 139 -1.49 3.95 14.44
N ILE A 140 -1.01 4.84 15.31
CA ILE A 140 -0.69 6.23 14.95
C ILE A 140 0.36 6.26 13.83
N SER A 141 1.45 5.49 13.97
CA SER A 141 2.49 5.38 12.94
C SER A 141 1.95 4.79 11.63
N TRP A 142 1.12 3.74 11.72
CA TRP A 142 0.48 3.13 10.57
C TRP A 142 -0.45 4.10 9.82
N ARG A 143 -1.20 4.95 10.55
CA ARG A 143 -2.07 5.97 9.95
C ARG A 143 -1.27 6.96 9.10
N GLY A 144 -0.06 7.33 9.52
CA GLY A 144 0.84 8.18 8.71
C GLY A 144 1.17 7.54 7.36
N ILE A 145 1.56 6.25 7.37
CA ILE A 145 1.86 5.48 6.15
C ILE A 145 0.60 5.34 5.28
N ALA A 146 -0.55 5.01 5.88
CA ALA A 146 -1.81 4.88 5.15
C ALA A 146 -2.25 6.21 4.50
N PHE A 147 -2.01 7.35 5.17
CA PHE A 147 -2.29 8.67 4.61
C PHE A 147 -1.40 8.99 3.42
N GLU A 148 -0.12 8.65 3.47
CA GLU A 148 0.79 8.77 2.31
C GLU A 148 0.25 7.98 1.11
N GLU A 149 -0.20 6.73 1.32
CA GLU A 149 -0.78 5.90 0.25
C GLU A 149 -2.05 6.52 -0.33
N VAL A 150 -2.90 7.12 0.51
CA VAL A 150 -4.07 7.88 0.05
C VAL A 150 -3.63 9.06 -0.83
N CYS A 151 -2.60 9.79 -0.47
CA CYS A 151 -2.06 10.89 -1.29
C CYS A 151 -1.55 10.37 -2.64
N LEU A 152 -0.79 9.27 -2.66
CA LEU A 152 -0.28 8.66 -3.89
C LEU A 152 -1.40 8.19 -4.83
N ASN A 153 -2.49 7.67 -4.28
CA ASN A 153 -3.68 7.25 -5.04
C ASN A 153 -4.52 8.44 -5.55
N HIS A 154 -4.32 9.64 -5.02
CA HIS A 154 -5.11 10.84 -5.31
C HIS A 154 -4.30 11.98 -5.95
N ILE A 155 -3.20 11.66 -6.64
CA ILE A 155 -2.31 12.66 -7.27
C ILE A 155 -3.08 13.57 -8.24
N SER A 156 -4.03 13.04 -9.00
CA SER A 156 -4.85 13.83 -9.92
C SER A 156 -5.69 14.89 -9.18
N GLN A 157 -6.26 14.54 -8.03
CA GLN A 157 -7.02 15.46 -7.18
C GLN A 157 -6.11 16.51 -6.54
N ILE A 158 -4.92 16.09 -6.07
CA ILE A 158 -3.89 17.00 -5.53
C ILE A 158 -3.47 18.02 -6.61
N LYS A 159 -3.15 17.55 -7.82
CA LYS A 159 -2.81 18.44 -8.95
C LYS A 159 -3.94 19.42 -9.27
N LYS A 160 -5.20 18.97 -9.23
CA LYS A 160 -6.36 19.86 -9.42
C LYS A 160 -6.45 20.90 -8.32
N GLY A 161 -6.29 20.51 -7.05
CA GLY A 161 -6.28 21.45 -5.91
C GLY A 161 -5.16 22.47 -5.97
N LEU A 162 -4.00 22.10 -6.52
CA LEU A 162 -2.85 22.99 -6.73
C LEU A 162 -2.95 23.85 -8.01
N GLY A 163 -4.01 23.72 -8.81
CA GLY A 163 -4.17 24.45 -10.07
C GLY A 163 -3.22 24.02 -11.19
N ILE A 164 -2.61 22.82 -11.10
CA ILE A 164 -1.64 22.30 -12.07
C ILE A 164 -2.14 21.05 -12.81
N ALA A 165 -3.44 20.81 -12.85
CA ALA A 165 -4.03 19.62 -13.47
C ALA A 165 -3.66 19.45 -14.95
N GLY A 166 -3.50 20.55 -15.69
CA GLY A 166 -3.11 20.55 -17.11
C GLY A 166 -1.59 20.52 -17.36
N VAL A 167 -0.77 20.51 -16.31
CA VAL A 167 0.68 20.53 -16.45
C VAL A 167 1.22 19.11 -16.54
N SER A 168 2.11 18.86 -17.52
CA SER A 168 2.86 17.58 -17.59
C SER A 168 3.82 17.50 -16.40
N THR A 169 3.70 16.43 -15.63
CA THR A 169 4.48 16.24 -14.40
C THR A 169 4.99 14.82 -14.27
N GLU A 170 6.09 14.67 -13.55
CA GLU A 170 6.59 13.40 -13.02
C GLU A 170 6.36 13.34 -11.52
N GLN A 171 6.08 12.14 -11.02
CA GLN A 171 5.97 11.88 -9.58
C GLN A 171 7.17 11.04 -9.14
N SER A 172 7.70 11.39 -7.98
CA SER A 172 8.84 10.69 -7.37
C SER A 172 8.78 10.87 -5.85
N SER A 173 9.63 10.14 -5.16
CA SER A 173 9.97 10.38 -3.75
C SER A 173 11.46 10.66 -3.64
N TRP A 174 11.89 11.26 -2.55
CA TRP A 174 13.30 11.50 -2.29
C TRP A 174 13.66 11.10 -0.88
N ILE A 175 14.82 10.50 -0.72
CA ILE A 175 15.35 10.09 0.58
C ILE A 175 16.84 10.37 0.64
N GLN A 176 17.26 11.03 1.69
CA GLN A 176 18.64 11.15 2.09
C GLN A 176 18.86 10.36 3.36
N ARG A 177 19.78 9.41 3.32
CA ARG A 177 20.17 8.68 4.53
C ARG A 177 20.99 9.64 5.41
N GLY A 178 20.73 9.57 6.72
CA GLY A 178 21.57 10.24 7.69
C GLY A 178 23.00 9.69 7.68
N ASP A 179 23.95 10.53 7.99
CA ASP A 179 25.34 10.20 8.24
C ASP A 179 25.79 10.77 9.63
N ASN A 180 27.06 10.68 9.95
CA ASN A 180 27.57 11.16 11.24
C ASN A 180 27.39 12.66 11.48
N ASN A 181 27.10 13.45 10.44
CA ASN A 181 27.03 14.90 10.50
C ASN A 181 25.63 15.45 10.13
N ASN A 182 24.76 14.64 9.51
CA ASN A 182 23.48 15.09 9.01
C ASN A 182 22.38 14.08 9.41
N GLU A 183 21.23 14.59 9.82
CA GLU A 183 20.02 13.79 10.00
C GLU A 183 19.48 13.31 8.65
N GLY A 184 18.92 12.08 8.63
CA GLY A 184 18.22 11.56 7.46
C GLY A 184 16.94 12.34 7.20
N THR A 185 16.63 12.55 5.93
CA THR A 185 15.43 13.29 5.51
C THR A 185 14.70 12.52 4.40
N GLN A 186 13.39 12.54 4.42
CA GLN A 186 12.53 11.91 3.40
C GLN A 186 11.45 12.88 2.93
N ILE A 187 11.18 12.84 1.62
CA ILE A 187 10.03 13.50 0.99
C ILE A 187 9.24 12.42 0.27
N ASP A 188 8.02 12.18 0.72
CA ASP A 188 7.20 11.04 0.27
C ASP A 188 6.60 11.26 -1.12
N LEU A 189 6.30 12.52 -1.48
CA LEU A 189 5.76 12.88 -2.78
C LEU A 189 6.39 14.16 -3.32
N ILE A 190 7.03 14.04 -4.48
CA ILE A 190 7.52 15.18 -5.28
C ILE A 190 6.74 15.19 -6.59
N ILE A 191 6.17 16.33 -6.94
CA ILE A 191 5.54 16.57 -8.25
C ILE A 191 6.43 17.55 -9.01
N LYS A 192 7.23 17.03 -9.95
CA LYS A 192 8.12 17.81 -10.80
C LYS A 192 7.44 18.17 -12.11
N ARG A 193 7.49 19.42 -12.54
CA ARG A 193 7.10 19.82 -13.90
C ARG A 193 8.08 19.24 -14.91
N LYS A 194 7.55 18.78 -16.03
CA LYS A 194 8.36 18.49 -17.22
C LYS A 194 8.45 19.78 -18.01
N ASP A 195 9.66 20.28 -18.12
CA ASP A 195 9.98 21.43 -19.00
C ASP A 195 9.91 20.97 -20.47
#